data_d200f83488701434c3d096df3338f61c
#
_entry.id   d200f83488701434c3d096df3338f61c
#
_cell.length_a   1.000
_cell.length_b   1.000
_cell.length_c   1.000
_cell.angle_alpha   90.00
_cell.angle_beta   90.00
_cell.angle_gamma   90.00
#
_symmetry.space_group_name_H-M   'P 1'
#
loop_
_entity.id
_entity.type
_entity.pdbx_description
1 polymer ?
#
loop_
_entity_poly.entity_id
_entity_poly.type
_entity_poly.pdbx_seq_one_letter_code
_entity_poly.pdbx_strand_id
1 'polypeptide(L)'
;MEKKCPCYVEGKNTEKRMDMSKALFITGTGTDIGKTYVTGLIVKKLAEEGKSAAYYKAAMSGNDRRADGSLIPGDALFVQKISGITQPLEEMCPYVYEHAYSPHLASRIEGHPVEMAVVRDGYRAVCDKYDYVTVE
;
A
#
# COMPACT_ATOMS: atom_id res chain seq x y z
N MET A 1 11.27 -0.25 -22.36
CA MET A 1 12.41 -0.04 -21.44
C MET A 1 11.94 -0.32 -20.02
N GLU A 2 12.04 -1.58 -19.59
CA GLU A 2 11.60 -2.02 -18.26
C GLU A 2 12.62 -1.57 -17.21
N LYS A 3 12.24 -0.65 -16.34
CA LYS A 3 13.09 -0.26 -15.19
C LYS A 3 12.95 -1.32 -14.10
N LYS A 4 14.00 -2.11 -13.90
CA LYS A 4 14.14 -3.03 -12.78
C LYS A 4 14.05 -2.27 -11.45
N CYS A 5 13.25 -2.78 -10.52
CA CYS A 5 13.14 -2.24 -9.17
C CYS A 5 14.50 -2.31 -8.44
N PRO A 6 14.97 -1.25 -7.74
CA PRO A 6 16.31 -1.19 -7.14
C PRO A 6 16.47 -1.99 -5.83
N CYS A 7 15.65 -3.00 -5.57
CA CYS A 7 15.69 -3.78 -4.31
C CYS A 7 16.54 -5.06 -4.38
N TYR A 8 17.42 -5.21 -5.37
CA TYR A 8 18.27 -6.40 -5.46
C TYR A 8 19.49 -6.25 -4.54
N VAL A 9 19.51 -6.98 -3.44
CA VAL A 9 20.71 -7.26 -2.65
C VAL A 9 20.87 -8.76 -2.57
N GLU A 10 21.95 -9.27 -3.17
CA GLU A 10 22.35 -10.68 -3.10
C GLU A 10 22.64 -11.14 -1.66
N GLY A 11 22.03 -12.24 -1.24
CA GLY A 11 22.36 -12.85 0.04
C GLY A 11 21.55 -14.11 0.37
N LYS A 12 22.06 -15.28 -0.10
CA LYS A 12 21.87 -16.66 0.40
C LYS A 12 20.56 -17.40 0.17
N ASN A 13 20.61 -18.28 -0.83
CA ASN A 13 20.02 -19.64 -0.94
C ASN A 13 18.71 -19.94 -0.18
N THR A 14 17.63 -19.83 -0.91
CA THR A 14 16.58 -20.85 -1.04
C THR A 14 15.98 -20.67 -2.43
N GLU A 15 15.80 -21.74 -3.18
CA GLU A 15 15.11 -21.74 -4.48
C GLU A 15 13.69 -21.20 -4.30
N LYS A 16 13.55 -19.89 -4.35
CA LYS A 16 12.28 -19.18 -4.29
C LYS A 16 12.15 -18.39 -5.58
N ARG A 17 11.19 -18.78 -6.40
CA ARG A 17 10.59 -18.10 -7.54
C ARG A 17 11.31 -16.79 -7.92
N MET A 18 12.11 -16.84 -8.98
CA MET A 18 12.74 -15.67 -9.60
C MET A 18 11.75 -14.87 -10.46
N ASP A 19 10.47 -14.85 -10.08
CA ASP A 19 9.48 -13.96 -10.69
C ASP A 19 9.29 -12.79 -9.74
N MET A 20 9.96 -11.68 -10.05
CA MET A 20 9.83 -10.43 -9.28
C MET A 20 8.41 -9.91 -9.40
N SER A 21 7.79 -9.55 -8.27
CA SER A 21 6.48 -8.91 -8.26
C SER A 21 6.47 -7.69 -9.19
N LYS A 22 5.40 -7.53 -9.94
CA LYS A 22 5.17 -6.34 -10.80
C LYS A 22 4.53 -5.26 -9.97
N ALA A 23 5.14 -4.08 -9.94
CA ALA A 23 4.62 -2.92 -9.23
C ALA A 23 4.12 -1.84 -10.16
N LEU A 24 2.95 -1.29 -9.87
CA LEU A 24 2.38 -0.12 -10.53
C LEU A 24 2.20 0.99 -9.49
N PHE A 25 2.85 2.13 -9.72
CA PHE A 25 2.72 3.31 -8.86
C PHE A 25 1.71 4.29 -9.45
N ILE A 26 0.67 4.62 -8.67
CA ILE A 26 -0.36 5.59 -9.02
C ILE A 26 -0.06 6.91 -8.32
N THR A 27 0.07 7.96 -9.07
CA THR A 27 0.30 9.32 -8.56
C THR A 27 -0.66 10.31 -9.21
N GLY A 28 -0.66 11.55 -8.72
CA GLY A 28 -1.50 12.61 -9.27
C GLY A 28 -1.13 13.98 -8.70
N THR A 29 -1.67 15.01 -9.32
CA THR A 29 -1.33 16.42 -9.05
C THR A 29 -2.12 17.04 -7.90
N GLY A 30 -3.01 16.29 -7.23
CA GLY A 30 -3.84 16.82 -6.15
C GLY A 30 -4.45 15.74 -5.28
N THR A 31 -5.14 16.21 -4.23
CA THR A 31 -5.97 15.40 -3.35
C THR A 31 -7.36 15.27 -3.96
N ASP A 32 -8.08 14.18 -3.66
CA ASP A 32 -9.47 13.91 -4.08
C ASP A 32 -9.73 13.93 -5.61
N ILE A 33 -8.69 13.68 -6.40
CA ILE A 33 -8.78 13.59 -7.87
C ILE A 33 -9.09 12.17 -8.38
N GLY A 34 -9.42 11.24 -7.49
CA GLY A 34 -9.82 9.89 -7.84
C GLY A 34 -8.70 8.84 -7.90
N LYS A 35 -7.50 9.13 -7.37
CA LYS A 35 -6.38 8.14 -7.35
C LYS A 35 -6.80 6.82 -6.72
N THR A 36 -7.32 6.85 -5.51
CA THR A 36 -7.74 5.66 -4.77
C THR A 36 -8.84 4.88 -5.49
N TYR A 37 -9.77 5.57 -6.17
CA TYR A 37 -10.80 4.92 -6.97
C TYR A 37 -10.21 4.16 -8.16
N VAL A 38 -9.34 4.82 -8.95
CA VAL A 38 -8.66 4.18 -10.08
C VAL A 38 -7.78 3.04 -9.62
N THR A 39 -7.05 3.22 -8.53
CA THR A 39 -6.25 2.17 -7.90
C THR A 39 -7.10 0.95 -7.55
N GLY A 40 -8.24 1.16 -6.90
CA GLY A 40 -9.18 0.09 -6.54
C GLY A 40 -9.70 -0.66 -7.76
N LEU A 41 -10.01 0.03 -8.88
CA LEU A 41 -10.43 -0.61 -10.12
C LEU A 41 -9.32 -1.43 -10.78
N ILE A 42 -8.07 -0.97 -10.72
CA ILE A 42 -6.91 -1.71 -11.25
C ILE A 42 -6.71 -3.00 -10.43
N VAL A 43 -6.70 -2.89 -9.10
CA VAL A 43 -6.58 -4.06 -8.22
C VAL A 43 -7.73 -5.03 -8.44
N LYS A 44 -8.97 -4.53 -8.58
CA LYS A 44 -10.14 -5.33 -8.92
C LYS A 44 -9.95 -6.11 -10.23
N LYS A 45 -9.54 -5.41 -11.30
CA LYS A 45 -9.31 -6.02 -12.60
C LYS A 45 -8.26 -7.14 -12.54
N LEU A 46 -7.16 -6.92 -11.84
CA LEU A 46 -6.13 -7.94 -11.63
C LEU A 46 -6.68 -9.15 -10.86
N ALA A 47 -7.46 -8.92 -9.81
CA ALA A 47 -8.08 -9.99 -9.02
C ALA A 47 -9.11 -10.79 -9.85
N GLU A 48 -9.94 -10.12 -10.64
CA GLU A 48 -10.91 -10.77 -11.55
C GLU A 48 -10.23 -11.63 -12.64
N GLU A 49 -9.01 -11.27 -13.03
CA GLU A 49 -8.16 -12.06 -13.93
C GLU A 49 -7.42 -13.22 -13.22
N GLY A 50 -7.72 -13.46 -11.94
CA GLY A 50 -7.09 -14.51 -11.15
C GLY A 50 -5.64 -14.24 -10.77
N LYS A 51 -5.20 -12.97 -10.82
CA LYS A 51 -3.85 -12.56 -10.40
C LYS A 51 -3.77 -12.42 -8.89
N SER A 52 -2.61 -12.74 -8.33
CA SER A 52 -2.29 -12.45 -6.93
C SER A 52 -1.98 -10.95 -6.80
N ALA A 53 -3.02 -10.16 -6.51
CA ALA A 53 -2.96 -8.71 -6.50
C ALA A 53 -3.02 -8.13 -5.09
N ALA A 54 -2.27 -7.07 -4.85
CA ALA A 54 -2.21 -6.34 -3.59
C ALA A 54 -2.21 -4.83 -3.80
N TYR A 55 -2.53 -4.12 -2.72
CA TYR A 55 -2.45 -2.67 -2.60
C TYR A 55 -1.45 -2.28 -1.50
N TYR A 56 -0.71 -1.21 -1.72
CA TYR A 56 0.19 -0.64 -0.71
C TYR A 56 0.19 0.88 -0.76
N LYS A 57 0.03 1.51 0.41
CA LYS A 57 0.15 2.96 0.60
C LYS A 57 0.95 3.22 1.87
N ALA A 58 2.08 3.91 1.76
CA ALA A 58 3.02 4.10 2.86
C ALA A 58 2.41 4.79 4.07
N ALA A 59 1.56 5.81 3.84
CA ALA A 59 0.93 6.59 4.89
C ALA A 59 -0.43 7.13 4.43
N MET A 60 -1.41 7.16 5.32
CA MET A 60 -2.73 7.75 5.12
C MET A 60 -3.06 8.72 6.24
N SER A 61 -3.75 9.79 5.93
CA SER A 61 -4.23 10.79 6.89
C SER A 61 -5.72 11.06 6.69
N GLY A 62 -6.37 11.66 7.69
CA GLY A 62 -7.82 11.90 7.65
C GLY A 62 -8.65 10.65 7.85
N ASN A 63 -8.23 9.78 8.77
CA ASN A 63 -8.89 8.50 9.00
C ASN A 63 -9.78 8.54 10.25
N ASP A 64 -10.92 7.86 10.16
CA ASP A 64 -11.87 7.73 11.26
C ASP A 64 -11.35 6.77 12.34
N ARG A 65 -11.78 7.01 13.59
CA ARG A 65 -11.47 6.17 14.74
C ARG A 65 -12.62 5.21 15.05
N ARG A 66 -12.29 3.95 15.33
CA ARG A 66 -13.24 2.96 15.83
C ARG A 66 -13.57 3.21 17.29
N ALA A 67 -14.62 2.54 17.79
CA ALA A 67 -15.02 2.59 19.20
C ALA A 67 -13.93 2.06 20.16
N ASP A 68 -13.06 1.16 19.69
CA ASP A 68 -11.93 0.61 20.45
C ASP A 68 -10.68 1.54 20.44
N GLY A 69 -10.77 2.69 19.75
CA GLY A 69 -9.69 3.67 19.65
C GLY A 69 -8.73 3.45 18.48
N SER A 70 -8.83 2.34 17.75
CA SER A 70 -8.00 2.08 16.57
C SER A 70 -8.46 2.94 15.37
N LEU A 71 -7.54 3.29 14.46
CA LEU A 71 -7.85 4.01 13.23
C LEU A 71 -8.25 3.04 12.12
N ILE A 72 -9.17 3.50 11.27
CA ILE A 72 -9.59 2.78 10.07
C ILE A 72 -8.79 3.32 8.89
N PRO A 73 -7.93 2.53 8.23
CA PRO A 73 -7.22 2.98 7.03
C PRO A 73 -8.20 3.11 5.86
N GLY A 74 -8.80 4.30 5.71
CA GLY A 74 -9.96 4.54 4.83
C GLY A 74 -9.73 4.15 3.38
N ASP A 75 -8.61 4.57 2.77
CA ASP A 75 -8.27 4.24 1.38
C ASP A 75 -8.04 2.73 1.20
N ALA A 76 -7.33 2.09 2.14
CA ALA A 76 -7.11 0.65 2.09
C ALA A 76 -8.42 -0.13 2.21
N LEU A 77 -9.29 0.26 3.13
CA LEU A 77 -10.62 -0.34 3.28
C LEU A 77 -11.48 -0.15 2.02
N PHE A 78 -11.41 1.02 1.40
CA PHE A 78 -12.11 1.29 0.15
C PHE A 78 -11.61 0.38 -0.99
N VAL A 79 -10.28 0.30 -1.17
CA VAL A 79 -9.67 -0.58 -2.19
C VAL A 79 -10.03 -2.05 -1.94
N GLN A 80 -9.94 -2.51 -0.69
CA GLN A 80 -10.33 -3.87 -0.32
C GLN A 80 -11.79 -4.17 -0.69
N LYS A 81 -12.71 -3.26 -0.38
CA LYS A 81 -14.15 -3.42 -0.67
C LYS A 81 -14.45 -3.43 -2.16
N ILE A 82 -13.89 -2.51 -2.95
CA ILE A 82 -14.18 -2.41 -4.38
C ILE A 82 -13.52 -3.52 -5.19
N SER A 83 -12.35 -3.99 -4.77
CA SER A 83 -11.57 -5.01 -5.48
C SER A 83 -11.93 -6.44 -5.06
N GLY A 84 -12.43 -6.62 -3.85
CA GLY A 84 -12.73 -7.94 -3.28
C GLY A 84 -11.49 -8.73 -2.87
N ILE A 85 -10.30 -8.10 -2.80
CA ILE A 85 -9.09 -8.78 -2.31
C ILE A 85 -9.17 -9.03 -0.81
N THR A 86 -8.47 -10.09 -0.35
CA THR A 86 -8.46 -10.51 1.07
C THR A 86 -7.20 -10.09 1.81
N GLN A 87 -6.38 -9.20 1.22
CA GLN A 87 -5.19 -8.67 1.88
C GLN A 87 -5.58 -7.98 3.20
N PRO A 88 -4.88 -8.28 4.32
CA PRO A 88 -5.10 -7.60 5.59
C PRO A 88 -4.83 -6.10 5.51
N LEU A 89 -5.66 -5.26 6.14
CA LEU A 89 -5.54 -3.80 6.09
C LEU A 89 -4.21 -3.30 6.67
N GLU A 90 -3.69 -3.96 7.70
CA GLU A 90 -2.41 -3.67 8.34
C GLU A 90 -1.20 -3.90 7.42
N GLU A 91 -1.33 -4.76 6.41
CA GLU A 91 -0.30 -4.96 5.38
C GLU A 91 -0.36 -3.89 4.28
N MET A 92 -1.52 -3.25 4.12
CA MET A 92 -1.74 -2.25 3.08
C MET A 92 -1.15 -0.88 3.41
N CYS A 93 -1.13 -0.51 4.70
CA CYS A 93 -0.66 0.80 5.14
C CYS A 93 -0.05 0.76 6.53
N PRO A 94 1.27 0.96 6.68
CA PRO A 94 1.93 0.94 7.99
C PRO A 94 1.67 2.20 8.83
N TYR A 95 1.32 3.33 8.21
CA TYR A 95 1.11 4.59 8.91
C TYR A 95 -0.28 5.16 8.64
N VAL A 96 -1.13 5.15 9.66
CA VAL A 96 -2.50 5.65 9.60
C VAL A 96 -2.66 6.79 10.59
N TYR A 97 -3.02 7.99 10.13
CA TYR A 97 -3.18 9.20 10.93
C TYR A 97 -4.63 9.68 10.94
N GLU A 98 -5.09 10.20 12.08
CA GLU A 98 -6.44 10.74 12.27
C GLU A 98 -6.60 12.12 11.61
N HIS A 99 -5.62 13.00 11.80
CA HIS A 99 -5.70 14.37 11.31
C HIS A 99 -5.68 14.45 9.78
N ALA A 100 -6.66 15.17 9.22
CA ALA A 100 -6.84 15.37 7.78
C ALA A 100 -5.87 16.42 7.20
N TYR A 101 -4.57 16.23 7.42
CA TYR A 101 -3.48 17.03 6.86
C TYR A 101 -2.64 16.17 5.92
N SER A 102 -1.59 16.77 5.34
CA SER A 102 -0.61 15.94 4.64
C SER A 102 -0.01 14.92 5.63
N PRO A 103 0.32 13.69 5.21
CA PRO A 103 0.90 12.68 6.11
C PRO A 103 2.13 13.18 6.88
N HIS A 104 2.95 14.03 6.25
CA HIS A 104 4.10 14.64 6.91
C HIS A 104 3.68 15.52 8.11
N LEU A 105 2.67 16.37 7.95
CA LEU A 105 2.19 17.24 9.02
C LEU A 105 1.44 16.44 10.10
N ALA A 106 0.56 15.52 9.69
CA ALA A 106 -0.17 14.64 10.59
C ALA A 106 0.79 13.82 11.48
N SER A 107 1.84 13.24 10.90
CA SER A 107 2.85 12.46 11.64
C SER A 107 3.57 13.28 12.72
N ARG A 108 3.83 14.57 12.45
CA ARG A 108 4.45 15.47 13.43
C ARG A 108 3.49 15.86 14.55
N ILE A 109 2.24 16.17 14.22
CA ILE A 109 1.21 16.54 15.20
C ILE A 109 0.89 15.36 16.12
N GLU A 110 0.80 14.15 15.57
CA GLU A 110 0.48 12.94 16.32
C GLU A 110 1.71 12.30 17.00
N GLY A 111 2.90 12.88 16.82
CA GLY A 111 4.15 12.42 17.46
C GLY A 111 4.60 11.04 16.97
N HIS A 112 4.14 10.61 15.78
CA HIS A 112 4.45 9.31 15.19
C HIS A 112 5.07 9.48 13.79
N PRO A 113 6.37 9.82 13.71
CA PRO A 113 7.03 10.11 12.43
C PRO A 113 7.14 8.87 11.56
N VAL A 114 7.07 9.10 10.24
CA VAL A 114 7.25 8.04 9.24
C VAL A 114 8.72 7.62 9.17
N GLU A 115 9.00 6.36 9.43
CA GLU A 115 10.32 5.76 9.29
C GLU A 115 10.43 5.04 7.94
N MET A 116 11.38 5.44 7.11
CA MET A 116 11.57 4.86 5.79
C MET A 116 11.92 3.36 5.82
N ALA A 117 12.54 2.90 6.91
CA ALA A 117 12.80 1.47 7.12
C ALA A 117 11.49 0.68 7.20
N VAL A 118 10.52 1.15 7.99
CA VAL A 118 9.20 0.52 8.14
C VAL A 118 8.43 0.50 6.82
N VAL A 119 8.42 1.63 6.08
CA VAL A 119 7.78 1.72 4.75
C VAL A 119 8.39 0.73 3.77
N ARG A 120 9.73 0.70 3.70
CA ARG A 120 10.45 -0.20 2.80
C ARG A 120 10.20 -1.68 3.13
N ASP A 121 10.29 -2.02 4.40
CA ASP A 121 10.18 -3.42 4.84
C ASP A 121 8.73 -3.92 4.71
N GLY A 122 7.74 -3.06 4.98
CA GLY A 122 6.32 -3.34 4.70
C GLY A 122 6.05 -3.55 3.21
N TYR A 123 6.58 -2.68 2.34
CA TYR A 123 6.46 -2.84 0.89
C TYR A 123 7.09 -4.15 0.40
N ARG A 124 8.29 -4.48 0.88
CA ARG A 124 8.96 -5.74 0.54
C ARG A 124 8.16 -6.96 0.95
N ALA A 125 7.61 -6.95 2.16
CA ALA A 125 6.77 -8.04 2.66
C ALA A 125 5.54 -8.27 1.76
N VAL A 126 4.93 -7.20 1.24
CA VAL A 126 3.83 -7.30 0.27
C VAL A 126 4.33 -7.86 -1.06
N CYS A 127 5.45 -7.39 -1.58
CA CYS A 127 6.06 -7.91 -2.82
C CYS A 127 6.43 -9.39 -2.73
N ASP A 128 6.83 -9.87 -1.56
CA ASP A 128 7.16 -11.28 -1.34
C ASP A 128 5.93 -12.21 -1.35
N LYS A 129 4.75 -11.66 -1.04
CA LYS A 129 3.49 -12.41 -0.97
C LYS A 129 2.67 -12.38 -2.25
N TYR A 130 2.72 -11.27 -3.01
CA TYR A 130 1.83 -10.99 -4.12
C TYR A 130 2.60 -10.75 -5.42
N ASP A 131 2.05 -11.22 -6.53
CA ASP A 131 2.69 -11.10 -7.85
C ASP A 131 2.51 -9.70 -8.46
N TYR A 132 1.44 -9.00 -8.09
CA TYR A 132 1.11 -7.65 -8.57
C TYR A 132 0.82 -6.74 -7.39
N VAL A 133 1.58 -5.64 -7.27
CA VAL A 133 1.40 -4.65 -6.21
C VAL A 133 1.07 -3.29 -6.81
N THR A 134 -0.11 -2.76 -6.51
CA THR A 134 -0.47 -1.38 -6.88
C THR A 134 -0.18 -0.47 -5.70
N VAL A 135 0.66 0.53 -5.92
CA VAL A 135 1.14 1.47 -4.89
C VAL A 135 0.55 2.85 -5.16
N GLU A 136 0.07 3.50 -4.13
CA GLU A 136 -0.44 4.88 -4.17
C GLU A 136 0.36 5.82 -3.26
#